data_c218d1572a1ccf69ecfe4eb22b493f48
#
_entry.id   c218d1572a1ccf69ecfe4eb22b493f48
#
_cell.length_a   1.000
_cell.length_b   1.000
_cell.length_c   1.000
_cell.angle_alpha   90.00
_cell.angle_beta   90.00
_cell.angle_gamma   90.00
#
_symmetry.space_group_name_H-M   'P 1'
#
loop_
_entity.id
_entity.type
_entity.pdbx_description
1 polymer ?
#
loop_
_entity_poly.entity_id
_entity_poly.type
_entity_poly.pdbx_seq_one_letter_code
_entity_poly.pdbx_strand_id
1 'polypeptide(L)'
;AGDRMPEPLRARFLTELYRHGRFLELNLSIYFSPNTHLLGEAVALHALGTWFPEWPRSRRWRETGGRITAEEMQRQVRDDGCHFEQSIYYHVYALDFFLLHRVLAGGSAGYDERLQRMAEFLQAVMGPSGMLPLIGDDDGGRLFHPYGDRTQFGRATMATCAALFQRPEWLRTREDLLPQAAWWLDTNGPDLQPTTAARFESRVFRDSGFAVMASGGTHILVKAGGFGEGSGGHSHSDALSLVVRLGDREILIDPGTFTYVADPAERDRFRGSAAHSTIAIDGRDQAVPAGPFRWRDKPAVKIRDWASNAERDSLDATCAYGGFVHRRRILFAKPAALVIVDSVEGAAGEHRVEQFWHAGSPEEERRFSFSAAPERVEAWRSRAFATREPSPALRVTARGTLPVHFAAVVDLSEAPQSRPVTLELREETCVVKWGATAFRVTP
;
A
#
# COMPACT_ATOMS: atom_id res chain seq x y z
N ALA A 1 3.53 -2.95 -36.10
CA ALA A 1 2.89 -1.60 -35.94
C ALA A 1 3.58 -0.52 -36.79
N GLY A 2 4.94 -0.55 -36.93
CA GLY A 2 5.72 0.46 -37.65
C GLY A 2 5.35 0.60 -39.14
N ASP A 3 4.99 -0.50 -39.78
CA ASP A 3 4.68 -0.49 -41.24
C ASP A 3 3.32 0.16 -41.62
N ARG A 4 2.50 0.47 -40.60
CA ARG A 4 1.21 1.17 -40.83
C ARG A 4 1.27 2.68 -40.60
N MET A 5 2.44 3.21 -40.17
CA MET A 5 2.60 4.64 -39.91
C MET A 5 3.10 5.35 -41.18
N PRO A 6 2.50 6.48 -41.60
CA PRO A 6 3.00 7.29 -42.72
C PRO A 6 4.47 7.70 -42.50
N GLU A 7 5.29 7.61 -43.55
CA GLU A 7 6.75 7.81 -43.44
C GLU A 7 7.18 9.14 -42.76
N PRO A 8 6.57 10.30 -43.07
CA PRO A 8 6.94 11.54 -42.35
C PRO A 8 6.66 11.49 -40.84
N LEU A 9 5.58 10.83 -40.43
CA LEU A 9 5.22 10.68 -39.03
C LEU A 9 6.18 9.69 -38.35
N ARG A 10 6.52 8.59 -39.02
CA ARG A 10 7.48 7.58 -38.53
C ARG A 10 8.86 8.20 -38.35
N ALA A 11 9.37 8.94 -39.31
CA ALA A 11 10.67 9.61 -39.22
C ALA A 11 10.72 10.60 -38.05
N ARG A 12 9.67 11.40 -37.87
CA ARG A 12 9.55 12.31 -36.73
C ARG A 12 9.48 11.56 -35.40
N PHE A 13 8.66 10.51 -35.30
CA PHE A 13 8.53 9.69 -34.10
C PHE A 13 9.87 9.08 -33.68
N LEU A 14 10.62 8.45 -34.60
CA LEU A 14 11.93 7.87 -34.31
C LEU A 14 12.95 8.93 -33.89
N THR A 15 12.92 10.11 -34.53
CA THR A 15 13.77 11.24 -34.16
C THR A 15 13.51 11.70 -32.73
N GLU A 16 12.23 11.83 -32.33
CA GLU A 16 11.90 12.26 -30.96
C GLU A 16 12.23 11.18 -29.93
N LEU A 17 12.00 9.90 -30.23
CA LEU A 17 12.44 8.81 -29.34
C LEU A 17 13.95 8.83 -29.10
N TYR A 18 14.74 9.04 -30.16
CA TYR A 18 16.19 9.17 -30.02
C TYR A 18 16.59 10.37 -29.16
N ARG A 19 15.92 11.53 -29.36
CA ARG A 19 16.14 12.74 -28.54
C ARG A 19 15.79 12.49 -27.08
N HIS A 20 14.67 11.79 -26.77
CA HIS A 20 14.32 11.39 -25.41
C HIS A 20 15.38 10.48 -24.79
N GLY A 21 15.86 9.47 -25.52
CA GLY A 21 16.96 8.62 -25.05
C GLY A 21 18.22 9.43 -24.73
N ARG A 22 18.57 10.42 -25.60
CA ARG A 22 19.69 11.34 -25.31
C ARG A 22 19.46 12.20 -24.09
N PHE A 23 18.25 12.70 -23.90
CA PHE A 23 17.89 13.50 -22.72
C PHE A 23 18.03 12.66 -21.44
N LEU A 24 17.45 11.45 -21.40
CA LEU A 24 17.56 10.53 -20.27
C LEU A 24 19.01 10.18 -19.95
N GLU A 25 19.82 9.84 -20.95
CA GLU A 25 21.26 9.52 -20.77
C GLU A 25 22.02 10.63 -20.03
N LEU A 26 21.64 11.90 -20.23
CA LEU A 26 22.31 13.06 -19.66
C LEU A 26 21.70 13.56 -18.35
N ASN A 27 20.46 13.13 -18.01
CA ASN A 27 19.68 13.70 -16.93
C ASN A 27 19.08 12.63 -16.01
N LEU A 28 19.76 11.51 -15.80
CA LEU A 28 19.30 10.47 -14.87
C LEU A 28 19.16 11.03 -13.45
N SER A 29 18.06 10.70 -12.79
CA SER A 29 17.69 11.15 -11.45
C SER A 29 18.50 10.52 -10.32
N ILE A 30 19.80 10.36 -10.49
CA ILE A 30 20.71 9.67 -9.58
C ILE A 30 20.81 10.36 -8.21
N TYR A 31 20.79 11.71 -8.21
CA TYR A 31 21.02 12.50 -6.99
C TYR A 31 19.73 13.08 -6.41
N PHE A 32 18.78 13.44 -7.25
CA PHE A 32 17.59 14.18 -6.82
C PHE A 32 16.46 13.25 -6.39
N SER A 33 16.18 12.23 -7.17
CA SER A 33 15.09 11.28 -6.92
C SER A 33 15.49 9.86 -7.35
N PRO A 34 16.48 9.24 -6.66
CA PRO A 34 16.92 7.89 -6.99
C PRO A 34 15.91 6.84 -6.49
N ASN A 35 14.71 6.91 -7.01
CA ASN A 35 13.56 6.07 -6.68
C ASN A 35 12.92 5.54 -7.97
N THR A 36 11.60 5.44 -8.04
CA THR A 36 10.88 5.05 -9.26
C THR A 36 11.16 5.96 -10.45
N HIS A 37 11.59 7.23 -10.25
CA HIS A 37 12.04 8.08 -11.35
C HIS A 37 13.30 7.52 -12.01
N LEU A 38 14.36 7.30 -11.24
CA LEU A 38 15.59 6.70 -11.77
C LEU A 38 15.34 5.32 -12.39
N LEU A 39 14.50 4.51 -11.75
CA LEU A 39 14.13 3.19 -12.25
C LEU A 39 13.45 3.28 -13.63
N GLY A 40 12.45 4.15 -13.78
CA GLY A 40 11.73 4.34 -15.04
C GLY A 40 12.65 4.86 -16.16
N GLU A 41 13.53 5.82 -15.85
CA GLU A 41 14.53 6.36 -16.76
C GLU A 41 15.52 5.27 -17.23
N ALA A 42 16.01 4.44 -16.32
CA ALA A 42 16.92 3.34 -16.63
C ALA A 42 16.27 2.26 -17.50
N VAL A 43 15.04 1.87 -17.16
CA VAL A 43 14.27 0.89 -17.95
C VAL A 43 13.97 1.43 -19.34
N ALA A 44 13.64 2.72 -19.47
CA ALA A 44 13.41 3.36 -20.76
C ALA A 44 14.67 3.36 -21.63
N LEU A 45 15.85 3.67 -21.07
CA LEU A 45 17.11 3.57 -21.79
C LEU A 45 17.42 2.14 -22.25
N HIS A 46 17.22 1.16 -21.35
CA HIS A 46 17.42 -0.25 -21.68
C HIS A 46 16.49 -0.68 -22.83
N ALA A 47 15.22 -0.29 -22.77
CA ALA A 47 14.23 -0.59 -23.79
C ALA A 47 14.60 0.02 -25.15
N LEU A 48 14.95 1.31 -25.18
CA LEU A 48 15.38 1.98 -26.41
C LEU A 48 16.61 1.31 -27.03
N GLY A 49 17.60 0.98 -26.21
CA GLY A 49 18.82 0.31 -26.67
C GLY A 49 18.58 -1.13 -27.15
N THR A 50 17.50 -1.77 -26.70
CA THR A 50 17.10 -3.13 -27.10
C THR A 50 16.27 -3.12 -28.36
N TRP A 51 15.28 -2.21 -28.45
CA TRP A 51 14.36 -2.13 -29.61
C TRP A 51 14.96 -1.51 -30.86
N PHE A 52 15.99 -0.65 -30.70
CA PHE A 52 16.63 0.06 -31.82
C PHE A 52 18.16 -0.20 -31.82
N PRO A 53 18.58 -1.48 -32.05
CA PRO A 53 20.00 -1.86 -31.98
C PRO A 53 20.89 -1.15 -32.99
N GLU A 54 20.30 -0.63 -34.07
CA GLU A 54 20.98 0.12 -35.14
C GLU A 54 21.37 1.55 -34.73
N TRP A 55 20.82 2.12 -33.65
CA TRP A 55 21.13 3.47 -33.25
C TRP A 55 22.56 3.61 -32.68
N PRO A 56 23.24 4.73 -32.90
CA PRO A 56 24.64 4.90 -32.46
C PRO A 56 24.87 4.74 -30.96
N ARG A 57 23.82 4.91 -30.15
CA ARG A 57 23.88 4.84 -28.68
C ARG A 57 23.24 3.60 -28.08
N SER A 58 22.64 2.74 -28.89
CA SER A 58 21.82 1.61 -28.44
C SER A 58 22.56 0.70 -27.46
N ARG A 59 23.79 0.31 -27.80
CA ARG A 59 24.61 -0.53 -26.90
C ARG A 59 24.82 0.13 -25.54
N ARG A 60 25.24 1.39 -25.51
CA ARG A 60 25.48 2.14 -24.26
C ARG A 60 24.20 2.28 -23.45
N TRP A 61 23.07 2.63 -24.09
CA TRP A 61 21.78 2.75 -23.39
C TRP A 61 21.33 1.43 -22.80
N ARG A 62 21.41 0.35 -23.56
CA ARG A 62 21.06 -0.98 -23.07
C ARG A 62 21.92 -1.40 -21.87
N GLU A 63 23.24 -1.25 -21.97
CA GLU A 63 24.16 -1.63 -20.90
C GLU A 63 23.98 -0.75 -19.65
N THR A 64 23.89 0.58 -19.81
CA THR A 64 23.72 1.52 -18.68
C THR A 64 22.37 1.32 -18.03
N GLY A 65 21.28 1.29 -18.79
CA GLY A 65 19.94 1.10 -18.27
C GLY A 65 19.77 -0.26 -17.57
N GLY A 66 20.26 -1.34 -18.19
CA GLY A 66 20.19 -2.68 -17.59
C GLY A 66 20.97 -2.79 -16.28
N ARG A 67 22.19 -2.22 -16.21
CA ARG A 67 22.98 -2.21 -14.97
C ARG A 67 22.29 -1.44 -13.87
N ILE A 68 21.82 -0.21 -14.14
CA ILE A 68 21.11 0.61 -13.14
C ILE A 68 19.86 -0.12 -12.66
N THR A 69 19.07 -0.68 -13.57
CA THR A 69 17.84 -1.40 -13.19
C THR A 69 18.15 -2.60 -12.27
N ALA A 70 19.22 -3.34 -12.56
CA ALA A 70 19.64 -4.46 -11.70
C ALA A 70 20.11 -3.99 -10.31
N GLU A 71 20.87 -2.89 -10.25
CA GLU A 71 21.28 -2.26 -8.99
C GLU A 71 20.09 -1.76 -8.18
N GLU A 72 19.13 -1.09 -8.84
CA GLU A 72 17.92 -0.57 -8.21
C GLU A 72 16.98 -1.68 -7.72
N MET A 73 16.91 -2.84 -8.38
CA MET A 73 16.21 -4.03 -7.87
C MET A 73 16.75 -4.43 -6.49
N GLN A 74 18.07 -4.42 -6.30
CA GLN A 74 18.68 -4.76 -5.01
C GLN A 74 18.42 -3.69 -3.95
N ARG A 75 18.40 -2.43 -4.34
CA ARG A 75 18.28 -1.29 -3.43
C ARG A 75 16.84 -0.95 -3.07
N GLN A 76 15.91 -1.01 -4.05
CA GLN A 76 14.54 -0.54 -3.87
C GLN A 76 13.57 -1.63 -3.40
N VAL A 77 13.90 -2.91 -3.55
CA VAL A 77 13.05 -4.02 -3.14
C VAL A 77 13.59 -4.62 -1.85
N ARG A 78 12.79 -4.56 -0.79
CA ARG A 78 13.10 -5.14 0.53
C ARG A 78 13.07 -6.67 0.46
N ASP A 79 13.66 -7.34 1.43
CA ASP A 79 13.74 -8.80 1.43
C ASP A 79 12.37 -9.47 1.55
N ASP A 80 11.36 -8.79 2.10
CA ASP A 80 9.98 -9.24 2.15
C ASP A 80 9.17 -8.93 0.88
N GLY A 81 9.81 -8.38 -0.16
CA GLY A 81 9.24 -8.08 -1.47
C GLY A 81 8.62 -6.69 -1.61
N CYS A 82 8.42 -5.94 -0.53
CA CYS A 82 7.84 -4.61 -0.62
C CYS A 82 8.79 -3.60 -1.26
N HIS A 83 8.26 -2.71 -2.09
CA HIS A 83 9.01 -1.58 -2.61
C HIS A 83 9.29 -0.54 -1.52
N PHE A 84 10.49 0.04 -1.50
CA PHE A 84 10.98 0.90 -0.41
C PHE A 84 10.25 2.25 -0.26
N GLU A 85 9.45 2.68 -1.24
CA GLU A 85 8.66 3.92 -1.14
C GLU A 85 7.42 3.80 -0.25
N GLN A 86 7.04 2.58 0.17
CA GLN A 86 5.95 2.32 1.12
C GLN A 86 4.57 2.83 0.66
N SER A 87 4.35 2.94 -0.65
CA SER A 87 3.04 3.11 -1.27
C SER A 87 2.69 1.86 -2.07
N ILE A 88 1.46 1.38 -1.94
CA ILE A 88 1.02 0.16 -2.65
C ILE A 88 0.91 0.43 -4.15
N TYR A 89 0.49 1.62 -4.54
CA TYR A 89 0.43 2.00 -5.94
C TYR A 89 1.83 2.06 -6.59
N TYR A 90 2.79 2.72 -5.92
CA TYR A 90 4.17 2.80 -6.40
C TYR A 90 4.88 1.44 -6.38
N HIS A 91 4.45 0.52 -5.51
CA HIS A 91 4.91 -0.87 -5.56
C HIS A 91 4.51 -1.54 -6.88
N VAL A 92 3.24 -1.41 -7.31
CA VAL A 92 2.78 -1.93 -8.62
C VAL A 92 3.54 -1.28 -9.76
N TYR A 93 3.73 0.03 -9.70
CA TYR A 93 4.43 0.80 -10.72
C TYR A 93 5.91 0.36 -10.87
N ALA A 94 6.61 0.19 -9.74
CA ALA A 94 7.97 -0.34 -9.73
C ALA A 94 8.04 -1.79 -10.24
N LEU A 95 7.09 -2.65 -9.83
CA LEU A 95 7.01 -4.03 -10.29
C LEU A 95 6.84 -4.08 -11.82
N ASP A 96 6.02 -3.23 -12.41
CA ASP A 96 5.85 -3.15 -13.86
C ASP A 96 7.15 -2.74 -14.57
N PHE A 97 7.92 -1.79 -14.04
CA PHE A 97 9.24 -1.46 -14.58
C PHE A 97 10.20 -2.65 -14.56
N PHE A 98 10.27 -3.33 -13.43
CA PHE A 98 11.15 -4.51 -13.30
C PHE A 98 10.69 -5.68 -14.18
N LEU A 99 9.38 -5.89 -14.34
CA LEU A 99 8.83 -6.90 -15.25
C LEU A 99 9.16 -6.58 -16.71
N LEU A 100 9.00 -5.33 -17.15
CA LEU A 100 9.38 -4.93 -18.51
C LEU A 100 10.88 -5.16 -18.75
N HIS A 101 11.72 -4.77 -17.82
CA HIS A 101 13.17 -5.06 -17.92
C HIS A 101 13.44 -6.57 -18.02
N ARG A 102 12.76 -7.39 -17.18
CA ARG A 102 12.87 -8.84 -17.22
C ARG A 102 12.49 -9.44 -18.57
N VAL A 103 11.44 -8.94 -19.18
CA VAL A 103 10.98 -9.38 -20.52
C VAL A 103 12.00 -9.03 -21.59
N LEU A 104 12.63 -7.84 -21.52
CA LEU A 104 13.58 -7.35 -22.52
C LEU A 104 14.99 -7.96 -22.35
N ALA A 105 15.46 -8.11 -21.13
CA ALA A 105 16.83 -8.53 -20.82
C ALA A 105 17.01 -10.04 -20.68
N GLY A 106 15.91 -10.80 -20.56
CA GLY A 106 15.97 -12.17 -20.05
C GLY A 106 16.15 -12.19 -18.52
N GLY A 107 15.90 -13.34 -17.88
CA GLY A 107 15.96 -13.46 -16.43
C GLY A 107 17.27 -14.02 -15.92
N SER A 108 17.47 -13.82 -14.63
CA SER A 108 18.43 -14.57 -13.82
C SER A 108 17.73 -15.05 -12.54
N ALA A 109 18.21 -16.13 -11.94
CA ALA A 109 17.57 -16.75 -10.79
C ALA A 109 17.31 -15.74 -9.64
N GLY A 110 18.29 -14.93 -9.26
CA GLY A 110 18.13 -13.95 -8.16
C GLY A 110 17.22 -12.77 -8.52
N TYR A 111 17.17 -12.36 -9.79
CA TYR A 111 16.26 -11.31 -10.25
C TYR A 111 14.81 -11.82 -10.24
N ASP A 112 14.59 -13.02 -10.78
CA ASP A 112 13.27 -13.65 -10.83
C ASP A 112 12.73 -13.95 -9.43
N GLU A 113 13.58 -14.36 -8.49
CA GLU A 113 13.21 -14.56 -7.10
C GLU A 113 12.70 -13.26 -6.43
N ARG A 114 13.37 -12.13 -6.67
CA ARG A 114 12.90 -10.84 -6.14
C ARG A 114 11.59 -10.39 -6.78
N LEU A 115 11.41 -10.58 -8.07
CA LEU A 115 10.12 -10.32 -8.75
C LEU A 115 8.99 -11.17 -8.15
N GLN A 116 9.25 -12.45 -7.89
CA GLN A 116 8.26 -13.32 -7.25
C GLN A 116 7.90 -12.86 -5.84
N ARG A 117 8.88 -12.42 -5.03
CA ARG A 117 8.61 -11.84 -3.70
C ARG A 117 7.77 -10.56 -3.80
N MET A 118 8.04 -9.69 -4.80
CA MET A 118 7.20 -8.51 -5.05
C MET A 118 5.76 -8.90 -5.40
N ALA A 119 5.56 -9.91 -6.24
CA ALA A 119 4.24 -10.42 -6.59
C ALA A 119 3.54 -11.07 -5.38
N GLU A 120 4.24 -11.82 -4.55
CA GLU A 120 3.70 -12.41 -3.32
C GLU A 120 3.26 -11.34 -2.32
N PHE A 121 4.05 -10.27 -2.16
CA PHE A 121 3.66 -9.12 -1.35
C PHE A 121 2.39 -8.47 -1.93
N LEU A 122 2.37 -8.18 -3.23
CA LEU A 122 1.23 -7.56 -3.89
C LEU A 122 -0.04 -8.41 -3.77
N GLN A 123 0.05 -9.72 -4.00
CA GLN A 123 -1.06 -10.65 -3.82
C GLN A 123 -1.62 -10.59 -2.40
N ALA A 124 -0.73 -10.61 -1.40
CA ALA A 124 -1.13 -10.59 0.00
C ALA A 124 -1.88 -9.30 0.37
N VAL A 125 -1.39 -8.12 -0.07
CA VAL A 125 -2.00 -6.84 0.27
C VAL A 125 -3.29 -6.55 -0.50
N MET A 126 -3.45 -7.09 -1.70
CA MET A 126 -4.69 -7.01 -2.48
C MET A 126 -5.79 -7.93 -1.92
N GLY A 127 -5.41 -9.05 -1.37
CA GLY A 127 -6.31 -10.02 -0.77
C GLY A 127 -7.34 -10.61 -1.75
N PRO A 128 -8.41 -11.24 -1.23
CA PRO A 128 -9.42 -11.93 -2.05
C PRO A 128 -10.16 -11.01 -3.03
N SER A 129 -10.33 -9.74 -2.70
CA SER A 129 -10.99 -8.78 -3.59
C SER A 129 -10.19 -8.48 -4.86
N GLY A 130 -8.86 -8.64 -4.83
CA GLY A 130 -7.97 -8.25 -5.92
C GLY A 130 -7.91 -6.73 -6.15
N MET A 131 -8.41 -5.94 -5.21
CA MET A 131 -8.37 -4.47 -5.27
C MET A 131 -7.16 -3.93 -4.53
N LEU A 132 -6.49 -2.93 -5.12
CA LEU A 132 -5.41 -2.24 -4.42
C LEU A 132 -5.95 -1.45 -3.22
N PRO A 133 -5.37 -1.61 -2.03
CA PRO A 133 -5.61 -0.67 -0.95
C PRO A 133 -4.93 0.67 -1.27
N LEU A 134 -5.59 1.79 -0.90
CA LEU A 134 -5.13 3.14 -1.24
C LEU A 134 -4.04 3.67 -0.29
N ILE A 135 -3.22 2.79 0.30
CA ILE A 135 -2.18 3.15 1.27
C ILE A 135 -1.01 3.85 0.56
N GLY A 136 -0.70 5.05 1.04
CA GLY A 136 0.30 5.94 0.43
C GLY A 136 -0.23 6.60 -0.85
N ASP A 137 0.66 7.30 -1.53
CA ASP A 137 0.31 8.05 -2.73
C ASP A 137 -0.13 7.17 -3.90
N ASP A 138 -1.08 7.71 -4.67
CA ASP A 138 -1.58 7.15 -5.91
C ASP A 138 -2.01 8.30 -6.83
N ASP A 139 -1.23 8.60 -7.86
CA ASP A 139 -1.49 9.65 -8.83
C ASP A 139 -2.07 9.16 -10.16
N GLY A 140 -2.30 7.85 -10.28
CA GLY A 140 -2.83 7.22 -11.47
C GLY A 140 -1.82 7.04 -12.61
N GLY A 141 -0.52 7.39 -12.43
CA GLY A 141 0.55 7.14 -13.40
C GLY A 141 0.75 5.65 -13.66
N ARG A 142 1.05 5.26 -14.90
CA ARG A 142 1.21 3.85 -15.30
C ARG A 142 2.25 3.71 -16.37
N LEU A 143 3.04 2.64 -16.29
CA LEU A 143 3.99 2.33 -17.36
C LEU A 143 3.27 1.89 -18.63
N PHE A 144 2.30 1.00 -18.49
CA PHE A 144 1.55 0.44 -19.62
C PHE A 144 0.12 0.16 -19.20
N HIS A 145 -0.84 0.79 -19.85
CA HIS A 145 -2.25 0.54 -19.63
C HIS A 145 -3.09 1.01 -20.82
N PRO A 146 -3.15 0.22 -21.89
CA PRO A 146 -3.91 0.60 -23.08
C PRO A 146 -5.42 0.67 -22.86
N TYR A 147 -5.93 0.04 -21.78
CA TYR A 147 -7.35 0.00 -21.44
C TYR A 147 -7.57 0.56 -20.02
N GLY A 148 -8.53 1.47 -19.89
CA GLY A 148 -8.60 2.44 -18.82
C GLY A 148 -9.19 2.05 -17.49
N ASP A 149 -9.53 0.77 -17.19
CA ASP A 149 -10.10 0.46 -15.88
C ASP A 149 -9.03 0.43 -14.77
N ARG A 150 -9.11 1.44 -13.88
CA ARG A 150 -8.21 1.58 -12.75
C ARG A 150 -8.28 0.39 -11.78
N THR A 151 -9.44 -0.23 -11.61
CA THR A 151 -9.61 -1.36 -10.69
C THR A 151 -8.82 -2.58 -11.13
N GLN A 152 -8.43 -2.67 -12.41
CA GLN A 152 -7.66 -3.77 -12.98
C GLN A 152 -6.14 -3.57 -12.89
N PHE A 153 -5.66 -2.41 -12.45
CA PHE A 153 -4.24 -2.08 -12.52
C PHE A 153 -3.35 -3.13 -11.83
N GLY A 154 -3.52 -3.39 -10.54
CA GLY A 154 -2.75 -4.42 -9.82
C GLY A 154 -3.03 -5.83 -10.33
N ARG A 155 -4.26 -6.12 -10.79
CA ARG A 155 -4.63 -7.44 -11.34
C ARG A 155 -3.91 -7.73 -12.66
N ALA A 156 -3.76 -6.74 -13.52
CA ALA A 156 -3.01 -6.89 -14.78
C ALA A 156 -1.53 -7.20 -14.54
N THR A 157 -0.91 -6.52 -13.56
CA THR A 157 0.45 -6.80 -13.13
C THR A 157 0.58 -8.21 -12.56
N MET A 158 -0.35 -8.62 -11.67
CA MET A 158 -0.39 -9.98 -11.12
C MET A 158 -0.58 -11.05 -12.20
N ALA A 159 -1.44 -10.80 -13.19
CA ALA A 159 -1.63 -11.69 -14.33
C ALA A 159 -0.36 -11.81 -15.18
N THR A 160 0.40 -10.73 -15.34
CA THR A 160 1.70 -10.78 -16.04
C THR A 160 2.72 -11.62 -15.25
N CYS A 161 2.77 -11.48 -13.93
CA CYS A 161 3.58 -12.33 -13.08
C CYS A 161 3.12 -13.81 -13.17
N ALA A 162 1.82 -14.06 -13.12
CA ALA A 162 1.25 -15.41 -13.26
C ALA A 162 1.69 -16.10 -14.55
N ALA A 163 1.59 -15.37 -15.67
CA ALA A 163 2.00 -15.87 -16.98
C ALA A 163 3.51 -16.09 -17.08
N LEU A 164 4.31 -15.15 -16.59
CA LEU A 164 5.77 -15.20 -16.66
C LEU A 164 6.37 -16.34 -15.82
N PHE A 165 5.81 -16.55 -14.61
CA PHE A 165 6.34 -17.52 -13.64
C PHE A 165 5.53 -18.81 -13.56
N GLN A 166 4.50 -19.00 -14.40
CA GLN A 166 3.61 -20.16 -14.41
C GLN A 166 2.96 -20.41 -13.04
N ARG A 167 2.44 -19.32 -12.44
CA ARG A 167 1.81 -19.31 -11.11
C ARG A 167 0.30 -19.00 -11.24
N PRO A 168 -0.54 -20.01 -11.57
CA PRO A 168 -1.98 -19.82 -11.81
C PRO A 168 -2.73 -19.27 -10.61
N GLU A 169 -2.24 -19.45 -9.39
CA GLU A 169 -2.81 -18.90 -8.17
C GLU A 169 -2.69 -17.36 -8.06
N TRP A 170 -1.88 -16.72 -8.90
CA TRP A 170 -1.78 -15.27 -9.01
C TRP A 170 -2.74 -14.68 -10.05
N LEU A 171 -3.37 -15.52 -10.84
CA LEU A 171 -4.35 -15.13 -11.85
C LEU A 171 -5.77 -15.16 -11.27
N ARG A 172 -6.47 -14.03 -11.25
CA ARG A 172 -7.84 -13.94 -10.73
C ARG A 172 -8.87 -14.35 -11.81
N THR A 173 -8.74 -13.75 -13.00
CA THR A 173 -9.54 -14.09 -14.18
C THR A 173 -8.67 -14.08 -15.44
N ARG A 174 -9.09 -14.77 -16.49
CA ARG A 174 -8.34 -14.78 -17.76
C ARG A 174 -8.30 -13.40 -18.44
N GLU A 175 -9.33 -12.61 -18.24
CA GLU A 175 -9.42 -11.25 -18.77
C GLU A 175 -8.31 -10.35 -18.24
N ASP A 176 -7.78 -10.62 -17.05
CA ASP A 176 -6.67 -9.87 -16.46
C ASP A 176 -5.36 -9.99 -17.23
N LEU A 177 -5.22 -11.00 -18.11
CA LEU A 177 -4.07 -11.16 -19.01
C LEU A 177 -4.06 -10.13 -20.15
N LEU A 178 -5.24 -9.65 -20.57
CA LEU A 178 -5.39 -8.82 -21.77
C LEU A 178 -4.75 -7.42 -21.65
N PRO A 179 -4.85 -6.72 -20.49
CA PRO A 179 -4.33 -5.35 -20.41
C PRO A 179 -2.81 -5.23 -20.55
N GLN A 180 -2.04 -6.26 -20.16
CA GLN A 180 -0.59 -6.18 -20.11
C GLN A 180 0.14 -7.44 -20.59
N ALA A 181 -0.15 -8.62 -20.02
CA ALA A 181 0.56 -9.86 -20.33
C ALA A 181 0.51 -10.22 -21.81
N ALA A 182 -0.65 -10.09 -22.44
CA ALA A 182 -0.84 -10.37 -23.86
C ALA A 182 0.03 -9.49 -24.78
N TRP A 183 0.39 -8.30 -24.31
CA TRP A 183 1.23 -7.36 -25.07
C TRP A 183 2.72 -7.59 -24.86
N TRP A 184 3.11 -7.96 -23.63
CA TRP A 184 4.51 -8.06 -23.26
C TRP A 184 5.12 -9.43 -23.53
N LEU A 185 4.31 -10.49 -23.44
CA LEU A 185 4.80 -11.86 -23.53
C LEU A 185 4.54 -12.52 -24.90
N ASP A 186 4.01 -11.77 -25.87
CA ASP A 186 3.68 -12.25 -27.24
C ASP A 186 2.92 -13.59 -27.23
N THR A 187 2.00 -13.73 -26.30
CA THR A 187 1.21 -14.96 -26.14
C THR A 187 -0.26 -14.62 -26.40
N ASN A 188 -0.96 -15.48 -27.14
CA ASN A 188 -2.43 -15.48 -27.19
C ASN A 188 -3.08 -15.77 -25.81
N GLY A 189 -2.33 -15.50 -24.72
CA GLY A 189 -2.53 -15.93 -23.36
C GLY A 189 -2.05 -17.39 -23.22
N PRO A 190 -1.16 -17.68 -22.26
CA PRO A 190 -0.90 -19.09 -21.94
C PRO A 190 -2.23 -19.76 -21.60
N ASP A 191 -2.33 -21.07 -21.78
CA ASP A 191 -3.46 -21.89 -21.29
C ASP A 191 -3.56 -21.86 -19.76
N LEU A 192 -3.17 -20.73 -19.17
CA LEU A 192 -3.19 -20.51 -17.74
C LEU A 192 -4.65 -20.30 -17.30
N GLN A 193 -5.13 -21.20 -16.47
CA GLN A 193 -6.45 -21.10 -15.87
C GLN A 193 -6.33 -20.62 -14.43
N PRO A 194 -7.19 -19.70 -13.99
CA PRO A 194 -7.25 -19.34 -12.58
C PRO A 194 -7.50 -20.59 -11.73
N THR A 195 -6.78 -20.71 -10.62
CA THR A 195 -7.09 -21.75 -9.64
C THR A 195 -8.13 -21.24 -8.65
N THR A 196 -9.16 -22.03 -8.39
CA THR A 196 -10.22 -21.72 -7.41
C THR A 196 -9.74 -21.66 -5.97
N ALA A 197 -8.47 -21.92 -5.70
CA ALA A 197 -7.91 -22.18 -4.39
C ALA A 197 -6.80 -21.21 -3.96
N ALA A 198 -6.80 -19.94 -4.40
CA ALA A 198 -5.92 -18.97 -3.76
C ALA A 198 -6.31 -18.81 -2.28
N ARG A 199 -5.57 -19.48 -1.39
CA ARG A 199 -5.73 -19.31 0.05
C ARG A 199 -4.97 -18.06 0.45
N PHE A 200 -5.69 -17.08 0.99
CA PHE A 200 -5.08 -15.92 1.61
C PHE A 200 -4.80 -16.27 3.08
N GLU A 201 -3.51 -16.29 3.39
CA GLU A 201 -3.04 -16.62 4.74
C GLU A 201 -2.61 -15.35 5.47
N SER A 202 -2.81 -15.39 6.78
CA SER A 202 -2.31 -14.32 7.65
C SER A 202 -0.78 -14.37 7.70
N ARG A 203 -0.14 -13.24 7.43
CA ARG A 203 1.33 -13.13 7.42
C ARG A 203 1.80 -11.73 7.77
N VAL A 204 3.02 -11.62 8.25
CA VAL A 204 3.69 -10.36 8.53
C VAL A 204 4.90 -10.19 7.62
N PHE A 205 5.00 -8.99 7.02
CA PHE A 205 6.13 -8.52 6.23
C PHE A 205 6.97 -7.62 7.14
N ARG A 206 8.01 -8.18 7.76
CA ARG A 206 8.72 -7.51 8.87
C ARG A 206 9.59 -6.35 8.40
N ASP A 207 10.17 -6.43 7.21
CA ASP A 207 11.08 -5.40 6.71
C ASP A 207 10.34 -4.14 6.27
N SER A 208 9.15 -4.31 5.72
CA SER A 208 8.27 -3.20 5.33
C SER A 208 7.29 -2.81 6.44
N GLY A 209 7.02 -3.72 7.37
CA GLY A 209 6.10 -3.49 8.46
C GLY A 209 4.62 -3.61 8.08
N PHE A 210 4.28 -4.34 7.03
CA PHE A 210 2.89 -4.67 6.74
C PHE A 210 2.49 -5.98 7.40
N ALA A 211 1.25 -6.04 7.92
CA ALA A 211 0.66 -7.28 8.41
C ALA A 211 -0.69 -7.53 7.73
N VAL A 212 -0.89 -8.76 7.27
CA VAL A 212 -2.14 -9.24 6.69
C VAL A 212 -2.75 -10.24 7.64
N MET A 213 -4.02 -10.04 8.02
CA MET A 213 -4.80 -11.01 8.77
C MET A 213 -5.97 -11.45 7.87
N ALA A 214 -6.14 -12.75 7.69
CA ALA A 214 -7.11 -13.29 6.75
C ALA A 214 -7.85 -14.52 7.31
N SER A 215 -9.15 -14.60 7.03
CA SER A 215 -9.96 -15.76 7.35
C SER A 215 -11.24 -15.76 6.50
N GLY A 216 -11.46 -16.79 5.69
CA GLY A 216 -12.59 -16.84 4.77
C GLY A 216 -12.58 -15.64 3.81
N GLY A 217 -13.66 -14.86 3.80
CA GLY A 217 -13.77 -13.62 3.02
C GLY A 217 -13.21 -12.38 3.71
N THR A 218 -12.76 -12.48 4.96
CA THR A 218 -12.21 -11.35 5.72
C THR A 218 -10.75 -11.12 5.36
N HIS A 219 -10.42 -9.87 5.05
CA HIS A 219 -9.06 -9.40 4.79
C HIS A 219 -8.79 -8.10 5.53
N ILE A 220 -7.77 -8.10 6.37
CA ILE A 220 -7.33 -6.96 7.17
C ILE A 220 -5.88 -6.68 6.84
N LEU A 221 -5.60 -5.47 6.37
CA LEU A 221 -4.25 -4.99 6.12
C LEU A 221 -3.89 -3.92 7.16
N VAL A 222 -2.81 -4.11 7.89
CA VAL A 222 -2.29 -3.17 8.89
C VAL A 222 -0.97 -2.61 8.40
N LYS A 223 -0.83 -1.28 8.38
CA LYS A 223 0.44 -0.60 8.11
C LYS A 223 1.19 -0.35 9.43
N ALA A 224 1.93 -1.34 9.90
CA ALA A 224 2.76 -1.27 11.11
C ALA A 224 4.25 -1.01 10.78
N GLY A 225 4.52 -0.38 9.63
CA GLY A 225 5.82 0.03 9.15
C GLY A 225 6.03 1.53 9.16
N GLY A 226 7.29 1.94 9.00
CA GLY A 226 7.68 3.33 8.88
C GLY A 226 7.35 3.94 7.52
N PHE A 227 7.88 5.13 7.31
CA PHE A 227 7.82 5.84 6.03
C PHE A 227 8.79 5.24 5.01
N GLY A 228 8.55 5.53 3.74
CA GLY A 228 9.47 5.19 2.67
C GLY A 228 10.85 5.83 2.84
N GLU A 229 11.81 5.32 2.09
CA GLU A 229 13.20 5.76 2.12
C GLU A 229 13.36 7.24 1.72
N GLY A 230 14.49 7.82 2.08
CA GLY A 230 14.86 9.20 1.73
C GLY A 230 13.85 10.21 2.27
N SER A 231 13.18 10.97 1.39
CA SER A 231 12.19 11.98 1.76
C SER A 231 10.88 11.40 2.32
N GLY A 232 10.60 10.10 2.07
CA GLY A 232 9.30 9.47 2.35
C GLY A 232 8.16 10.05 1.52
N GLY A 233 8.47 10.59 0.33
CA GLY A 233 7.58 11.44 -0.46
C GLY A 233 6.20 10.87 -0.74
N HIS A 234 6.11 9.56 -0.91
CA HIS A 234 4.86 8.85 -1.20
C HIS A 234 4.21 8.18 0.01
N SER A 235 4.78 8.36 1.20
CA SER A 235 4.18 7.88 2.45
C SER A 235 3.21 8.91 3.03
N HIS A 236 2.22 8.42 3.78
CA HIS A 236 1.32 9.22 4.58
C HIS A 236 1.64 9.08 6.07
N SER A 237 1.07 9.95 6.89
CA SER A 237 1.18 9.95 8.36
C SER A 237 0.15 8.96 8.94
N ASP A 238 0.21 7.71 8.51
CA ASP A 238 -0.77 6.65 8.63
C ASP A 238 -0.22 5.40 9.36
N ALA A 239 0.87 5.56 10.12
CA ALA A 239 1.43 4.44 10.87
C ALA A 239 0.40 3.87 11.85
N LEU A 240 0.37 2.54 11.93
CA LEU A 240 -0.60 1.71 12.64
C LEU A 240 -2.04 1.83 12.15
N SER A 241 -2.28 2.42 10.97
CA SER A 241 -3.60 2.39 10.31
C SER A 241 -3.94 1.01 9.77
N LEU A 242 -5.21 0.80 9.47
CA LEU A 242 -5.69 -0.47 8.95
C LEU A 242 -6.81 -0.27 7.91
N VAL A 243 -6.85 -1.19 6.96
CA VAL A 243 -7.92 -1.34 5.96
C VAL A 243 -8.57 -2.71 6.16
N VAL A 244 -9.91 -2.77 6.16
CA VAL A 244 -10.66 -4.00 6.39
C VAL A 244 -11.66 -4.22 5.27
N ARG A 245 -11.68 -5.44 4.73
CA ARG A 245 -12.65 -5.87 3.72
C ARG A 245 -13.31 -7.19 4.09
N LEU A 246 -14.57 -7.33 3.68
CA LEU A 246 -15.33 -8.59 3.71
C LEU A 246 -15.73 -8.92 2.27
N GLY A 247 -14.98 -9.80 1.60
CA GLY A 247 -15.05 -9.96 0.15
C GLY A 247 -14.74 -8.64 -0.54
N ASP A 248 -15.68 -8.16 -1.37
CA ASP A 248 -15.54 -6.89 -2.09
C ASP A 248 -16.04 -5.68 -1.28
N ARG A 249 -16.63 -5.90 -0.09
CA ARG A 249 -17.16 -4.82 0.76
C ARG A 249 -16.03 -4.18 1.56
N GLU A 250 -15.98 -2.87 1.50
CA GLU A 250 -15.03 -2.04 2.27
C GLU A 250 -15.65 -1.70 3.63
N ILE A 251 -15.04 -2.15 4.72
CA ILE A 251 -15.49 -1.91 6.10
C ILE A 251 -14.74 -0.72 6.70
N LEU A 252 -13.41 -0.77 6.63
CA LEU A 252 -12.51 0.35 6.92
C LEU A 252 -11.66 0.64 5.70
N ILE A 253 -11.51 1.92 5.39
CA ILE A 253 -10.82 2.39 4.20
C ILE A 253 -9.62 3.26 4.53
N ASP A 254 -8.75 3.41 3.54
CA ASP A 254 -7.80 4.51 3.43
C ASP A 254 -8.39 5.61 2.52
N PRO A 255 -8.17 6.90 2.78
CA PRO A 255 -8.74 7.99 2.00
C PRO A 255 -8.13 8.13 0.60
N GLY A 256 -6.95 7.57 0.35
CA GLY A 256 -6.21 7.72 -0.90
C GLY A 256 -5.56 9.09 -1.08
N THR A 257 -5.31 9.48 -2.34
CA THR A 257 -4.57 10.70 -2.70
C THR A 257 -5.40 11.59 -3.60
N PHE A 258 -5.69 12.81 -3.15
CA PHE A 258 -6.46 13.78 -3.93
C PHE A 258 -5.59 14.65 -4.84
N THR A 259 -4.50 15.20 -4.30
CA THR A 259 -3.65 16.16 -5.02
C THR A 259 -2.21 16.12 -4.52
N TYR A 260 -1.28 16.63 -5.35
CA TYR A 260 0.13 16.78 -4.96
C TYR A 260 0.50 18.25 -4.69
N VAL A 261 0.41 19.09 -5.73
CA VAL A 261 0.94 20.46 -5.68
C VAL A 261 -0.11 21.53 -5.92
N ALA A 262 -1.28 21.15 -6.48
CA ALA A 262 -2.31 22.14 -6.84
C ALA A 262 -2.96 22.79 -5.62
N ASP A 263 -3.05 22.07 -4.51
CA ASP A 263 -3.59 22.56 -3.24
C ASP A 263 -2.80 21.96 -2.07
N PRO A 264 -1.86 22.72 -1.49
CA PRO A 264 -1.03 22.23 -0.37
C PRO A 264 -1.83 21.87 0.88
N ALA A 265 -2.94 22.55 1.16
CA ALA A 265 -3.77 22.25 2.34
C ALA A 265 -4.49 20.90 2.17
N GLU A 266 -5.06 20.65 1.00
CA GLU A 266 -5.68 19.38 0.69
C GLU A 266 -4.64 18.24 0.58
N ARG A 267 -3.43 18.54 0.06
CA ARG A 267 -2.31 17.59 0.10
C ARG A 267 -2.01 17.13 1.52
N ASP A 268 -1.85 18.08 2.44
CA ASP A 268 -1.53 17.78 3.84
C ASP A 268 -2.72 17.15 4.57
N ARG A 269 -3.97 17.53 4.23
CA ARG A 269 -5.18 16.89 4.77
C ARG A 269 -5.22 15.40 4.44
N PHE A 270 -5.05 15.01 3.17
CA PHE A 270 -5.20 13.61 2.73
C PHE A 270 -4.07 12.70 3.22
N ARG A 271 -2.88 13.24 3.48
CA ARG A 271 -1.74 12.46 3.99
C ARG A 271 -1.51 12.61 5.50
N GLY A 272 -2.32 13.42 6.20
CA GLY A 272 -2.25 13.64 7.64
C GLY A 272 -2.91 12.54 8.45
N SER A 273 -2.55 12.40 9.73
CA SER A 273 -2.99 11.29 10.57
C SER A 273 -4.51 11.23 10.77
N ALA A 274 -5.18 12.38 10.78
CA ALA A 274 -6.65 12.43 10.94
C ALA A 274 -7.41 11.86 9.73
N ALA A 275 -6.77 11.72 8.57
CA ALA A 275 -7.36 11.11 7.38
C ALA A 275 -7.31 9.59 7.38
N HIS A 276 -6.61 8.97 8.33
CA HIS A 276 -6.41 7.52 8.40
C HIS A 276 -6.98 6.92 9.69
N SER A 277 -7.25 5.62 9.71
CA SER A 277 -7.76 4.93 10.91
C SER A 277 -6.65 4.68 11.93
N THR A 278 -6.13 5.78 12.51
CA THR A 278 -5.03 5.81 13.50
C THR A 278 -5.25 6.89 14.57
N ILE A 279 -4.20 7.28 15.29
CA ILE A 279 -4.24 8.26 16.39
C ILE A 279 -3.57 9.57 15.96
N ALA A 280 -4.17 10.69 16.35
CA ALA A 280 -3.52 12.01 16.39
C ALA A 280 -3.45 12.51 17.85
N ILE A 281 -2.39 13.26 18.21
CA ILE A 281 -2.16 13.77 19.56
C ILE A 281 -1.98 15.28 19.48
N ASP A 282 -2.78 16.03 20.23
CA ASP A 282 -2.79 17.51 20.26
C ASP A 282 -2.98 18.14 18.87
N GLY A 283 -3.71 17.46 17.98
CA GLY A 283 -3.92 17.89 16.59
C GLY A 283 -2.66 17.82 15.72
N ARG A 284 -1.66 17.04 16.13
CA ARG A 284 -0.40 16.87 15.39
C ARG A 284 -0.40 15.53 14.66
N ASP A 285 0.14 15.56 13.47
CA ASP A 285 0.44 14.36 12.69
C ASP A 285 1.65 13.59 13.24
N GLN A 286 1.79 12.33 12.88
CA GLN A 286 2.93 11.46 13.26
C GLN A 286 4.26 11.92 12.65
N ALA A 287 4.22 12.74 11.60
CA ALA A 287 5.37 13.36 10.97
C ALA A 287 5.07 14.80 10.57
N VAL A 288 6.09 15.62 10.37
CA VAL A 288 5.95 17.03 10.01
C VAL A 288 6.09 17.22 8.50
N PRO A 289 5.06 17.72 7.78
CA PRO A 289 5.18 18.02 6.36
C PRO A 289 6.29 19.04 6.07
N ALA A 290 7.05 18.82 4.99
CA ALA A 290 8.13 19.73 4.56
C ALA A 290 8.12 19.93 3.03
N GLY A 291 6.93 20.13 2.48
CA GLY A 291 6.64 20.21 1.06
C GLY A 291 5.88 18.97 0.56
N PRO A 292 5.40 18.95 -0.68
CA PRO A 292 4.44 17.95 -1.15
C PRO A 292 4.98 16.51 -1.15
N PHE A 293 6.30 16.33 -1.25
CA PHE A 293 6.98 15.02 -1.33
C PHE A 293 8.08 14.86 -0.28
N ARG A 294 7.92 15.51 0.88
CA ARG A 294 8.93 15.44 1.93
C ARG A 294 8.31 15.50 3.32
N TRP A 295 8.88 14.70 4.23
CA TRP A 295 8.58 14.70 5.64
C TRP A 295 9.82 15.00 6.47
N ARG A 296 9.65 15.71 7.57
CA ARG A 296 10.61 15.83 8.69
C ARG A 296 10.08 15.04 9.88
N ASP A 297 10.96 14.71 10.80
CA ASP A 297 10.62 14.13 12.10
C ASP A 297 9.71 12.89 11.94
N LYS A 298 10.07 12.02 10.96
CA LYS A 298 9.33 10.79 10.69
C LYS A 298 9.27 9.91 11.93
N PRO A 299 8.14 9.21 12.18
CA PRO A 299 7.99 8.36 13.35
C PRO A 299 8.88 7.14 13.31
N ALA A 300 9.27 6.67 14.49
CA ALA A 300 9.87 5.34 14.66
C ALA A 300 8.77 4.30 14.88
N VAL A 301 8.57 3.40 13.92
CA VAL A 301 7.53 2.37 13.97
C VAL A 301 8.16 1.00 14.13
N LYS A 302 7.58 0.15 15.00
CA LYS A 302 8.13 -1.16 15.29
C LYS A 302 7.01 -2.18 15.55
N ILE A 303 7.05 -3.31 14.84
CA ILE A 303 6.30 -4.51 15.20
C ILE A 303 7.01 -5.16 16.40
N ARG A 304 6.31 -5.25 17.54
CA ARG A 304 6.80 -5.85 18.78
C ARG A 304 6.57 -7.35 18.79
N ASP A 305 5.34 -7.75 18.43
CA ASP A 305 4.95 -9.15 18.40
C ASP A 305 3.94 -9.44 17.29
N TRP A 306 3.94 -10.68 16.84
CA TRP A 306 3.01 -11.22 15.86
C TRP A 306 2.80 -12.70 16.10
N ALA A 307 1.53 -13.11 16.19
CA ALA A 307 1.17 -14.52 16.20
C ALA A 307 -0.07 -14.77 15.33
N SER A 308 -0.13 -15.93 14.70
CA SER A 308 -1.24 -16.37 13.87
C SER A 308 -1.50 -17.86 14.03
N ASN A 309 -2.78 -18.23 14.16
CA ASN A 309 -3.23 -19.61 14.16
C ASN A 309 -4.65 -19.71 13.55
N ALA A 310 -5.26 -20.88 13.58
CA ALA A 310 -6.57 -21.12 12.98
C ALA A 310 -7.72 -20.29 13.62
N GLU A 311 -7.58 -19.94 14.90
CA GLU A 311 -8.64 -19.27 15.68
C GLU A 311 -8.43 -17.76 15.75
N ARG A 312 -7.19 -17.28 15.71
CA ARG A 312 -6.87 -15.87 15.90
C ARG A 312 -5.56 -15.45 15.29
N ASP A 313 -5.49 -14.15 14.98
CA ASP A 313 -4.24 -13.43 14.72
C ASP A 313 -4.07 -12.33 15.76
N SER A 314 -2.83 -12.05 16.15
CA SER A 314 -2.49 -10.92 17.01
C SER A 314 -1.31 -10.13 16.48
N LEU A 315 -1.36 -8.82 16.65
CA LEU A 315 -0.28 -7.88 16.33
C LEU A 315 -0.13 -6.89 17.49
N ASP A 316 1.11 -6.69 17.92
CA ASP A 316 1.50 -5.61 18.82
C ASP A 316 2.52 -4.72 18.10
N ALA A 317 2.22 -3.45 17.95
CA ALA A 317 3.10 -2.50 17.28
C ALA A 317 3.11 -1.14 17.98
N THR A 318 4.21 -0.40 17.81
CA THR A 318 4.39 0.95 18.37
C THR A 318 4.79 1.94 17.30
N CYS A 319 4.34 3.20 17.48
CA CYS A 319 4.70 4.35 16.69
C CYS A 319 5.15 5.46 17.66
N ALA A 320 6.43 5.83 17.61
CA ALA A 320 7.00 6.87 18.48
C ALA A 320 7.28 8.14 17.68
N TYR A 321 6.74 9.27 18.13
CA TYR A 321 6.90 10.59 17.50
C TYR A 321 6.63 11.72 18.49
N GLY A 322 7.29 12.85 18.35
CA GLY A 322 7.00 14.09 19.09
C GLY A 322 7.05 13.95 20.63
N GLY A 323 7.79 12.97 21.17
CA GLY A 323 7.83 12.66 22.59
C GLY A 323 6.72 11.74 23.08
N PHE A 324 5.91 11.21 22.19
CA PHE A 324 4.84 10.25 22.48
C PHE A 324 5.13 8.88 21.91
N VAL A 325 4.52 7.85 22.52
CA VAL A 325 4.50 6.48 22.01
C VAL A 325 3.05 6.03 21.92
N HIS A 326 2.57 5.84 20.70
CA HIS A 326 1.33 5.15 20.41
C HIS A 326 1.62 3.66 20.25
N ARG A 327 0.99 2.82 21.07
CA ARG A 327 1.00 1.37 20.97
C ARG A 327 -0.37 0.88 20.55
N ARG A 328 -0.45 0.13 19.46
CA ARG A 328 -1.68 -0.52 18.99
C ARG A 328 -1.53 -2.01 19.09
N ARG A 329 -2.44 -2.65 19.82
CA ARG A 329 -2.61 -4.10 19.89
C ARG A 329 -3.87 -4.49 19.16
N ILE A 330 -3.75 -5.45 18.26
CA ILE A 330 -4.84 -5.94 17.42
C ILE A 330 -5.01 -7.42 17.67
N LEU A 331 -6.25 -7.85 17.87
CA LEU A 331 -6.67 -9.25 17.91
C LEU A 331 -7.76 -9.48 16.87
N PHE A 332 -7.51 -10.29 15.87
CA PHE A 332 -8.54 -10.81 14.99
C PHE A 332 -9.03 -12.16 15.50
N ALA A 333 -10.19 -12.19 16.15
CA ALA A 333 -10.89 -13.40 16.54
C ALA A 333 -11.67 -13.93 15.33
N LYS A 334 -11.06 -14.92 14.67
CA LYS A 334 -11.52 -15.44 13.37
C LYS A 334 -12.87 -16.15 13.46
N PRO A 335 -13.76 -15.92 12.51
CA PRO A 335 -13.75 -14.88 11.46
C PRO A 335 -14.52 -13.61 11.90
N ALA A 336 -14.99 -13.53 13.15
CA ALA A 336 -16.15 -12.73 13.53
C ALA A 336 -15.83 -11.33 14.08
N ALA A 337 -14.69 -11.11 14.71
CA ALA A 337 -14.42 -9.85 15.40
C ALA A 337 -12.97 -9.38 15.29
N LEU A 338 -12.81 -8.09 15.06
CA LEU A 338 -11.52 -7.41 15.13
C LEU A 338 -11.52 -6.50 16.35
N VAL A 339 -10.62 -6.77 17.28
CA VAL A 339 -10.48 -6.03 18.55
C VAL A 339 -9.20 -5.21 18.50
N ILE A 340 -9.29 -3.93 18.77
CA ILE A 340 -8.18 -2.99 18.77
C ILE A 340 -8.08 -2.33 20.15
N VAL A 341 -6.87 -2.30 20.69
CA VAL A 341 -6.54 -1.56 21.91
C VAL A 341 -5.39 -0.60 21.59
N ASP A 342 -5.67 0.69 21.72
CA ASP A 342 -4.68 1.74 21.60
C ASP A 342 -4.27 2.25 23.00
N SER A 343 -2.99 2.46 23.18
CA SER A 343 -2.42 3.09 24.37
C SER A 343 -1.48 4.22 23.92
N VAL A 344 -1.59 5.37 24.54
CA VAL A 344 -0.72 6.52 24.29
C VAL A 344 0.00 6.88 25.56
N GLU A 345 1.32 6.89 25.52
CA GLU A 345 2.23 7.29 26.59
C GLU A 345 3.10 8.46 26.12
N GLY A 346 3.68 9.24 27.03
CA GLY A 346 4.60 10.28 26.63
C GLY A 346 4.77 11.40 27.66
N ALA A 347 4.94 12.63 27.17
CA ALA A 347 5.23 13.79 27.98
C ALA A 347 4.20 14.04 29.08
N ALA A 348 4.65 14.63 30.19
CA ALA A 348 3.75 15.05 31.27
C ALA A 348 2.90 16.24 30.84
N GLY A 349 1.67 16.32 31.35
CA GLY A 349 0.71 17.38 31.04
C GLY A 349 -0.63 16.83 30.60
N GLU A 350 -1.54 17.73 30.29
CA GLU A 350 -2.83 17.38 29.69
C GLU A 350 -2.70 17.32 28.17
N HIS A 351 -3.19 16.25 27.59
CA HIS A 351 -3.16 16.00 26.16
C HIS A 351 -4.55 15.68 25.63
N ARG A 352 -4.77 16.03 24.37
CA ARG A 352 -5.93 15.60 23.59
C ARG A 352 -5.50 14.48 22.65
N VAL A 353 -6.02 13.29 22.88
CA VAL A 353 -5.77 12.10 22.05
C VAL A 353 -7.03 11.78 21.25
N GLU A 354 -6.91 11.69 19.94
CA GLU A 354 -8.01 11.49 19.01
C GLU A 354 -7.76 10.21 18.19
N GLN A 355 -8.69 9.27 18.26
CA GLN A 355 -8.68 8.04 17.49
C GLN A 355 -9.68 8.19 16.33
N PHE A 356 -9.21 8.00 15.09
CA PHE A 356 -10.02 8.15 13.86
C PHE A 356 -10.36 6.80 13.24
N TRP A 357 -11.57 6.72 12.64
CA TRP A 357 -12.10 5.53 11.99
C TRP A 357 -12.84 5.91 10.72
N HIS A 358 -12.33 5.48 9.56
CA HIS A 358 -12.88 5.82 8.25
C HIS A 358 -13.66 4.63 7.70
N ALA A 359 -14.99 4.69 7.80
CA ALA A 359 -15.88 3.61 7.35
C ALA A 359 -15.99 3.60 5.82
N GLY A 360 -16.19 2.43 5.23
CA GLY A 360 -16.38 2.25 3.79
C GLY A 360 -17.69 2.86 3.27
N SER A 361 -18.72 2.87 4.10
CA SER A 361 -20.01 3.53 3.88
C SER A 361 -20.69 3.86 5.20
N PRO A 362 -21.74 4.71 5.22
CA PRO A 362 -22.50 5.01 6.44
C PRO A 362 -23.12 3.77 7.09
N GLU A 363 -23.52 2.77 6.30
CA GLU A 363 -24.10 1.52 6.79
C GLU A 363 -23.08 0.68 7.57
N GLU A 364 -21.80 0.80 7.26
CA GLU A 364 -20.75 0.05 7.94
C GLU A 364 -20.40 0.62 9.32
N GLU A 365 -20.79 1.88 9.64
CA GLU A 365 -20.58 2.49 10.96
C GLU A 365 -21.22 1.65 12.10
N ARG A 366 -22.30 0.96 11.84
CA ARG A 366 -22.96 0.08 12.83
C ARG A 366 -22.11 -1.10 13.30
N ARG A 367 -21.02 -1.41 12.58
CA ARG A 367 -20.07 -2.46 12.96
C ARG A 367 -19.14 -2.05 14.09
N PHE A 368 -18.98 -0.73 14.26
CA PHE A 368 -18.01 -0.23 15.22
C PHE A 368 -18.62 -0.08 16.61
N SER A 369 -17.89 -0.53 17.60
CA SER A 369 -18.20 -0.36 19.03
C SER A 369 -16.95 0.20 19.72
N PHE A 370 -17.12 1.18 20.59
CA PHE A 370 -16.02 1.90 21.22
C PHE A 370 -16.16 1.94 22.75
N SER A 371 -15.03 2.04 23.45
CA SER A 371 -15.00 2.22 24.90
C SER A 371 -15.37 3.63 25.38
N ALA A 372 -15.48 4.59 24.46
CA ALA A 372 -15.98 5.94 24.70
C ALA A 372 -16.86 6.38 23.51
N ALA A 373 -17.72 7.37 23.72
CA ALA A 373 -18.67 7.81 22.70
C ALA A 373 -17.96 8.40 21.47
N PRO A 374 -18.24 7.90 20.26
CA PRO A 374 -17.73 8.49 19.03
C PRO A 374 -18.56 9.71 18.61
N GLU A 375 -17.92 10.60 17.87
CA GLU A 375 -18.57 11.68 17.13
C GLU A 375 -18.31 11.56 15.63
N ARG A 376 -19.26 11.93 14.79
CA ARG A 376 -19.03 12.02 13.35
C ARG A 376 -18.25 13.25 13.01
N VAL A 377 -17.24 13.11 12.14
CA VAL A 377 -16.42 14.21 11.67
C VAL A 377 -16.42 14.28 10.16
N GLU A 378 -16.17 15.47 9.62
CA GLU A 378 -16.01 15.65 8.18
C GLU A 378 -14.76 14.91 7.69
N ALA A 379 -14.95 14.07 6.69
CA ALA A 379 -13.86 13.36 6.04
C ALA A 379 -14.13 13.22 4.54
N TRP A 380 -13.07 12.95 3.80
CA TRP A 380 -13.06 12.85 2.36
C TRP A 380 -12.36 11.58 1.91
N ARG A 381 -12.74 11.08 0.74
CA ARG A 381 -12.10 9.98 0.06
C ARG A 381 -11.78 10.37 -1.38
N SER A 382 -10.62 9.95 -1.86
CA SER A 382 -10.17 10.08 -3.25
C SER A 382 -9.92 8.69 -3.82
N ARG A 383 -10.89 8.18 -4.58
CA ARG A 383 -10.76 6.89 -5.27
C ARG A 383 -9.86 6.98 -6.50
N ALA A 384 -9.68 8.18 -7.02
CA ALA A 384 -8.80 8.48 -8.13
C ALA A 384 -8.24 9.90 -7.97
N PHE A 385 -7.01 10.09 -8.38
CA PHE A 385 -6.32 11.38 -8.33
C PHE A 385 -7.17 12.51 -8.93
N ALA A 386 -7.15 13.68 -8.30
CA ALA A 386 -7.92 14.88 -8.64
C ALA A 386 -9.46 14.74 -8.48
N THR A 387 -9.95 13.64 -7.89
CA THR A 387 -11.36 13.50 -7.54
C THR A 387 -11.52 13.24 -6.05
N ARG A 388 -12.56 13.80 -5.41
CA ARG A 388 -12.87 13.51 -4.02
C ARG A 388 -14.38 13.47 -3.78
N GLU A 389 -14.79 12.69 -2.81
CA GLU A 389 -16.17 12.56 -2.34
C GLU A 389 -16.20 12.60 -0.80
N PRO A 390 -17.30 13.07 -0.19
CA PRO A 390 -17.48 12.93 1.26
C PRO A 390 -17.44 11.46 1.67
N SER A 391 -16.81 11.20 2.82
CA SER A 391 -16.67 9.85 3.37
C SER A 391 -17.05 9.83 4.84
N PRO A 392 -17.74 8.77 5.33
CA PRO A 392 -18.09 8.67 6.73
C PRO A 392 -16.85 8.43 7.59
N ALA A 393 -16.72 9.24 8.64
CA ALA A 393 -15.66 9.06 9.64
C ALA A 393 -16.17 9.32 11.05
N LEU A 394 -15.62 8.53 11.98
CA LEU A 394 -15.88 8.62 13.42
C LEU A 394 -14.59 8.99 14.14
N ARG A 395 -14.72 9.83 15.16
CA ARG A 395 -13.65 10.22 16.05
C ARG A 395 -14.01 9.89 17.49
N VAL A 396 -13.10 9.25 18.21
CA VAL A 396 -13.18 9.07 19.66
C VAL A 396 -12.11 9.92 20.31
N THR A 397 -12.50 10.80 21.22
CA THR A 397 -11.59 11.76 21.87
C THR A 397 -11.44 11.47 23.36
N ALA A 398 -10.20 11.48 23.85
CA ALA A 398 -9.89 11.53 25.27
C ALA A 398 -9.06 12.78 25.59
N ARG A 399 -9.28 13.36 26.77
CA ARG A 399 -8.51 14.51 27.31
C ARG A 399 -8.04 14.18 28.70
N GLY A 400 -6.80 14.49 29.03
CA GLY A 400 -6.22 14.26 30.35
C GLY A 400 -4.74 13.96 30.30
N THR A 401 -4.22 13.55 31.45
CA THR A 401 -2.82 13.10 31.58
C THR A 401 -2.62 11.72 30.97
N LEU A 402 -1.46 11.48 30.38
CA LEU A 402 -1.10 10.17 29.86
C LEU A 402 -0.70 9.21 31.03
N PRO A 403 -0.90 7.89 30.90
CA PRO A 403 -1.35 7.20 29.69
C PRO A 403 -2.88 7.27 29.44
N VAL A 404 -3.26 7.31 28.16
CA VAL A 404 -4.65 7.22 27.69
C VAL A 404 -4.84 5.94 26.91
N HIS A 405 -6.00 5.30 27.08
CA HIS A 405 -6.31 4.02 26.45
C HIS A 405 -7.68 4.05 25.77
N PHE A 406 -7.76 3.41 24.60
CA PHE A 406 -9.01 3.18 23.88
C PHE A 406 -9.17 1.69 23.58
N ALA A 407 -10.41 1.24 23.53
CA ALA A 407 -10.76 -0.04 22.93
C ALA A 407 -11.83 0.15 21.87
N ALA A 408 -11.66 -0.56 20.77
CA ALA A 408 -12.64 -0.63 19.70
C ALA A 408 -12.83 -2.10 19.27
N VAL A 409 -14.05 -2.43 18.88
CA VAL A 409 -14.41 -3.72 18.29
C VAL A 409 -15.13 -3.48 16.98
N VAL A 410 -14.67 -4.14 15.92
CA VAL A 410 -15.33 -4.18 14.61
C VAL A 410 -16.02 -5.54 14.48
N ASP A 411 -17.34 -5.53 14.39
CA ASP A 411 -18.16 -6.73 14.15
C ASP A 411 -18.08 -7.14 12.68
N LEU A 412 -17.43 -8.24 12.41
CA LEU A 412 -17.20 -8.77 11.06
C LEU A 412 -18.25 -9.82 10.66
N SER A 413 -19.27 -10.05 11.51
CA SER A 413 -20.36 -10.98 11.22
C SER A 413 -21.28 -10.46 10.10
N GLU A 414 -22.13 -11.35 9.57
CA GLU A 414 -23.13 -11.01 8.55
C GLU A 414 -24.23 -10.07 9.07
N ALA A 415 -24.57 -10.17 10.36
CA ALA A 415 -25.57 -9.33 11.03
C ALA A 415 -24.92 -8.46 12.13
N PRO A 416 -24.12 -7.45 11.75
CA PRO A 416 -23.33 -6.69 12.69
C PRO A 416 -24.17 -5.82 13.61
N GLN A 417 -23.72 -5.71 14.86
CA GLN A 417 -24.37 -4.90 15.89
C GLN A 417 -23.33 -4.16 16.72
N SER A 418 -23.56 -2.87 16.93
CA SER A 418 -22.82 -2.13 17.94
C SER A 418 -23.26 -2.59 19.33
N ARG A 419 -22.30 -2.85 20.22
CA ARG A 419 -22.50 -3.31 21.60
C ARG A 419 -21.62 -2.50 22.53
N PRO A 420 -21.99 -2.37 23.83
CA PRO A 420 -21.12 -1.73 24.82
C PRO A 420 -19.74 -2.38 24.86
N VAL A 421 -18.70 -1.53 24.88
CA VAL A 421 -17.30 -1.94 25.02
C VAL A 421 -16.76 -1.41 26.33
N THR A 422 -16.10 -2.28 27.12
CA THR A 422 -15.30 -1.87 28.29
C THR A 422 -13.90 -2.43 28.19
N LEU A 423 -12.95 -1.70 28.74
CA LEU A 423 -11.53 -2.05 28.74
C LEU A 423 -11.05 -2.21 30.18
N GLU A 424 -10.54 -3.38 30.54
CA GLU A 424 -9.84 -3.65 31.79
C GLU A 424 -8.35 -3.85 31.49
N LEU A 425 -7.52 -2.99 32.08
CA LEU A 425 -6.06 -3.09 31.96
C LEU A 425 -5.54 -3.98 33.09
N ARG A 426 -4.66 -4.93 32.76
CA ARG A 426 -3.94 -5.78 33.69
C ARG A 426 -2.48 -5.83 33.25
N GLU A 427 -1.53 -5.66 34.11
CA GLU A 427 -0.08 -5.54 33.86
C GLU A 427 0.40 -5.66 32.40
N GLU A 428 0.32 -6.85 31.80
CA GLU A 428 0.71 -7.08 30.39
C GLU A 428 -0.47 -7.39 29.45
N THR A 429 -1.68 -7.60 30.01
CA THR A 429 -2.85 -8.07 29.27
C THR A 429 -3.98 -7.06 29.34
N CYS A 430 -4.68 -6.85 28.23
CA CYS A 430 -5.94 -6.12 28.24
C CYS A 430 -7.11 -7.09 28.10
N VAL A 431 -8.19 -6.86 28.83
CA VAL A 431 -9.46 -7.56 28.63
C VAL A 431 -10.46 -6.57 28.05
N VAL A 432 -10.89 -6.83 26.83
CA VAL A 432 -11.94 -6.06 26.15
C VAL A 432 -13.23 -6.86 26.23
N LYS A 433 -14.24 -6.30 26.91
CA LYS A 433 -15.60 -6.87 26.92
C LYS A 433 -16.44 -6.17 25.87
N TRP A 434 -17.14 -6.94 25.06
CA TRP A 434 -18.05 -6.48 24.01
C TRP A 434 -19.39 -7.18 24.18
N GLY A 435 -20.34 -6.49 24.81
CA GLY A 435 -21.54 -7.12 25.33
C GLY A 435 -21.19 -8.23 26.32
N ALA A 436 -21.67 -9.44 26.07
CA ALA A 436 -21.38 -10.63 26.90
C ALA A 436 -20.04 -11.33 26.53
N THR A 437 -19.38 -10.95 25.45
CA THR A 437 -18.14 -11.56 24.98
C THR A 437 -16.94 -10.85 25.57
N ALA A 438 -15.92 -11.60 25.99
CA ALA A 438 -14.66 -11.04 26.50
C ALA A 438 -13.47 -11.54 25.66
N PHE A 439 -12.62 -10.62 25.26
CA PHE A 439 -11.40 -10.90 24.53
C PHE A 439 -10.18 -10.56 25.38
N ARG A 440 -9.24 -11.49 25.46
CA ARG A 440 -7.94 -11.24 26.09
C ARG A 440 -6.95 -10.85 25.00
N VAL A 441 -6.49 -9.61 25.05
CA VAL A 441 -5.49 -9.05 24.14
C VAL A 441 -4.15 -9.05 24.90
N THR A 442 -3.30 -9.98 24.54
CA THR A 442 -1.92 -10.09 25.06
C THR A 442 -0.94 -9.41 24.12
N PRO A 443 0.26 -9.08 24.59
CA PRO A 443 1.36 -8.70 23.70
C PRO A 443 1.63 -9.75 22.65
#